data_3137ece6a03df395a36a9ddc3551d7c4
#
_entry.id   3137ece6a03df395a36a9ddc3551d7c4
#
_cell.length_a   1.000
_cell.length_b   1.000
_cell.length_c   1.000
_cell.angle_alpha   90.00
_cell.angle_beta   90.00
_cell.angle_gamma   90.00
#
_symmetry.space_group_name_H-M   'P 1'
#
loop_
_entity.id
_entity.type
_entity.pdbx_description
1 polymer ?
#
loop_
_entity_poly.entity_id
_entity_poly.type
_entity_poly.pdbx_seq_one_letter_code
_entity_poly.pdbx_strand_id
1 'polypeptide(L)'
;MRKQLTIMITVSMLAGLLAGCVTTGTKIGAPTKGMSTEEYQSLIFLDPQNTLRTNWDAVRNMPGYFLIDNQGEPTVSVVDYQQGKTIKKIKMGETGNHHIFVIPGARYAWSSQRYEKDVFWTIDLITTEVVDKFNLSMGGKKVIAPLHVGFAYTKPLAVVGNILDKKNGYLTFLSTATRRPSHIVELGCSGARDAMFTFDDSKVFATCQQEPKGVSIVDVEQRKEIKVIPIKGARAGGMTPDGKYFLVGAKGAIVLIDTATNEIAKTIKVPGGGGNFTCLPDGSKCYGGLRKANSVAVIDMATQELIKVIKTGPNANRLYLNPANTRYGLFTNESGKSEQVSVIDTQEDVKIKDIITGLGPHNAAFDPTGKFALVTTKKENVATLIDTSSANPADWDVITTDIAAGIQNNGVRWVPMREAIEAAL
;
A
#
# COMPACT_ATOMS: atom_id res chain seq x y z
N MET A 1 -74.18 9.80 39.45
CA MET A 1 -72.99 9.08 39.84
C MET A 1 -72.21 8.78 38.58
N ARG A 2 -71.22 9.65 38.27
CA ARG A 2 -70.37 9.50 37.07
C ARG A 2 -69.03 8.91 37.52
N LYS A 3 -68.66 7.73 37.02
CA LYS A 3 -67.37 7.13 37.21
C LYS A 3 -66.41 7.75 36.18
N GLN A 4 -65.38 8.43 36.66
CA GLN A 4 -64.30 8.87 35.84
C GLN A 4 -63.34 7.68 35.57
N LEU A 5 -63.12 7.40 34.33
CA LEU A 5 -62.14 6.40 33.86
C LEU A 5 -60.83 7.15 33.63
N THR A 6 -59.84 6.91 34.47
CA THR A 6 -58.47 7.45 34.29
C THR A 6 -57.73 6.56 33.35
N ILE A 7 -57.42 7.06 32.11
CA ILE A 7 -56.58 6.37 31.16
C ILE A 7 -55.13 6.78 31.48
N MET A 8 -54.35 5.83 32.00
CA MET A 8 -52.91 5.95 32.07
C MET A 8 -52.33 5.75 30.66
N ILE A 9 -51.83 6.82 30.06
CA ILE A 9 -51.04 6.74 28.84
C ILE A 9 -49.57 6.51 29.28
N THR A 10 -49.11 5.27 29.11
CA THR A 10 -47.71 4.93 29.23
C THR A 10 -46.99 5.43 27.96
N VAL A 11 -46.30 6.53 28.07
CA VAL A 11 -45.38 6.99 27.00
C VAL A 11 -44.14 6.13 27.06
N SER A 12 -44.08 5.13 26.21
CA SER A 12 -42.84 4.41 25.93
C SER A 12 -41.91 5.37 25.18
N MET A 13 -40.95 5.95 25.87
CA MET A 13 -39.82 6.57 25.20
C MET A 13 -39.02 5.49 24.47
N LEU A 14 -39.26 5.38 23.19
CA LEU A 14 -38.37 4.72 22.27
C LEU A 14 -37.15 5.65 22.13
N ALA A 15 -36.11 5.41 22.93
CA ALA A 15 -34.80 6.00 22.70
C ALA A 15 -34.29 5.43 21.41
N GLY A 16 -34.58 6.12 20.31
CA GLY A 16 -33.90 5.91 19.05
C GLY A 16 -32.41 6.23 19.27
N LEU A 17 -31.63 5.20 19.36
CA LEU A 17 -30.19 5.31 19.11
C LEU A 17 -30.01 5.79 17.65
N LEU A 18 -30.05 7.10 17.47
CA LEU A 18 -29.32 7.74 16.40
C LEU A 18 -27.85 7.46 16.73
N ALA A 19 -27.34 6.39 16.16
CA ALA A 19 -25.91 6.27 15.92
C ALA A 19 -25.53 7.45 15.01
N GLY A 20 -25.39 8.62 15.62
CA GLY A 20 -24.68 9.71 15.02
C GLY A 20 -23.29 9.15 14.72
N CYS A 21 -22.91 9.06 13.46
CA CYS A 21 -21.51 9.05 13.08
C CYS A 21 -20.91 10.32 13.70
N VAL A 22 -20.42 10.19 14.91
CA VAL A 22 -19.46 11.15 15.46
C VAL A 22 -18.25 10.97 14.55
N THR A 23 -18.10 11.86 13.59
CA THR A 23 -16.83 12.09 12.94
C THR A 23 -15.91 12.66 14.01
N THR A 24 -15.41 11.77 14.86
CA THR A 24 -14.29 12.10 15.75
C THR A 24 -13.16 12.49 14.81
N GLY A 25 -12.76 13.74 14.89
CA GLY A 25 -11.61 14.26 14.13
C GLY A 25 -10.49 13.23 14.21
N THR A 26 -10.08 12.73 13.05
CA THR A 26 -9.13 11.61 12.96
C THR A 26 -7.82 12.08 13.59
N LYS A 27 -7.46 11.48 14.71
CA LYS A 27 -6.18 11.77 15.37
C LYS A 27 -5.04 11.31 14.46
N ILE A 28 -4.17 12.24 14.12
CA ILE A 28 -2.91 11.95 13.43
C ILE A 28 -1.84 11.79 14.50
N GLY A 29 -1.28 10.61 14.63
CA GLY A 29 -0.23 10.36 15.62
C GLY A 29 0.25 8.91 15.59
N ALA A 30 1.37 8.64 16.23
CA ALA A 30 1.84 7.27 16.40
C ALA A 30 0.95 6.51 17.40
N PRO A 31 0.66 5.21 17.18
CA PRO A 31 0.03 4.39 18.20
C PRO A 31 0.83 4.43 19.49
N THR A 32 0.17 4.71 20.60
CA THR A 32 0.80 4.74 21.91
C THR A 32 0.48 3.47 22.69
N LYS A 33 1.33 3.13 23.66
CA LYS A 33 1.04 2.03 24.56
C LYS A 33 -0.26 2.30 25.32
N GLY A 34 -1.23 1.39 25.23
CA GLY A 34 -2.53 1.52 25.88
C GLY A 34 -3.64 2.11 25.00
N MET A 35 -3.37 2.36 23.70
CA MET A 35 -4.41 2.75 22.75
C MET A 35 -5.42 1.61 22.59
N SER A 36 -6.71 1.93 22.61
CA SER A 36 -7.77 0.97 22.35
C SER A 36 -7.79 0.54 20.87
N THR A 37 -8.42 -0.60 20.59
CA THR A 37 -8.60 -1.07 19.21
C THR A 37 -9.39 -0.05 18.37
N GLU A 38 -10.41 0.57 18.93
CA GLU A 38 -11.24 1.57 18.27
C GLU A 38 -10.45 2.84 17.96
N GLU A 39 -9.66 3.32 18.91
CA GLU A 39 -8.74 4.45 18.69
C GLU A 39 -7.73 4.12 17.59
N TYR A 40 -7.14 2.92 17.60
CA TYR A 40 -6.20 2.50 16.58
C TYR A 40 -6.86 2.41 15.19
N GLN A 41 -8.07 1.87 15.09
CA GLN A 41 -8.82 1.79 13.83
C GLN A 41 -9.25 3.16 13.32
N SER A 42 -9.42 4.15 14.19
CA SER A 42 -9.76 5.52 13.81
C SER A 42 -8.56 6.31 13.23
N LEU A 43 -7.35 5.79 13.32
CA LEU A 43 -6.16 6.43 12.82
C LEU A 43 -6.13 6.49 11.30
N ILE A 44 -5.45 7.51 10.77
CA ILE A 44 -5.21 7.64 9.34
C ILE A 44 -4.14 6.64 8.91
N PHE A 45 -4.49 5.76 7.98
CA PHE A 45 -3.58 4.85 7.33
C PHE A 45 -3.24 5.39 5.95
N LEU A 46 -2.08 6.01 5.83
CA LEU A 46 -1.60 6.53 4.56
C LEU A 46 -0.81 5.45 3.80
N ASP A 47 -1.44 4.30 3.58
CA ASP A 47 -0.86 3.22 2.79
C ASP A 47 -1.46 3.18 1.38
N PRO A 48 -0.77 3.70 0.36
CA PRO A 48 -1.26 3.68 -1.01
C PRO A 48 -1.23 2.28 -1.66
N GLN A 49 -0.59 1.31 -1.04
CA GLN A 49 -0.72 -0.09 -1.47
C GLN A 49 -2.02 -0.72 -0.98
N ASN A 50 -2.62 -0.11 0.04
CA ASN A 50 -3.90 -0.52 0.59
C ASN A 50 -4.82 0.70 0.70
N THR A 51 -5.35 1.14 -0.43
CA THR A 51 -6.26 2.31 -0.54
C THR A 51 -7.50 2.18 0.35
N LEU A 52 -7.89 0.97 0.71
CA LEU A 52 -9.02 0.70 1.61
C LEU A 52 -8.75 1.12 3.06
N ARG A 53 -7.48 1.20 3.45
CA ARG A 53 -7.08 1.51 4.82
C ARG A 53 -6.81 2.99 5.04
N THR A 54 -6.70 3.76 3.98
CA THR A 54 -6.49 5.20 4.08
C THR A 54 -7.84 5.88 4.23
N ASN A 55 -8.03 6.60 5.32
CA ASN A 55 -9.19 7.47 5.48
C ASN A 55 -8.97 8.76 4.68
N TRP A 56 -9.20 8.66 3.36
CA TRP A 56 -9.00 9.79 2.44
C TRP A 56 -9.86 11.01 2.78
N ASP A 57 -11.06 10.81 3.32
CA ASP A 57 -11.94 11.92 3.69
C ASP A 57 -11.38 12.72 4.86
N ALA A 58 -10.74 12.06 5.80
CA ALA A 58 -10.09 12.75 6.93
C ALA A 58 -8.90 13.60 6.52
N VAL A 59 -8.15 13.21 5.47
CA VAL A 59 -6.96 13.93 5.00
C VAL A 59 -7.22 14.79 3.77
N ARG A 60 -8.40 14.70 3.13
CA ARG A 60 -8.69 15.35 1.83
C ARG A 60 -8.38 16.84 1.78
N ASN A 61 -8.66 17.54 2.87
CA ASN A 61 -8.45 19.00 2.97
C ASN A 61 -7.19 19.37 3.75
N MET A 62 -6.37 18.40 4.12
CA MET A 62 -5.11 18.69 4.81
C MET A 62 -4.05 19.11 3.79
N PRO A 63 -3.27 20.16 4.07
CA PRO A 63 -2.06 20.43 3.32
C PRO A 63 -1.06 19.28 3.50
N GLY A 64 -0.25 19.03 2.48
CA GLY A 64 0.68 17.91 2.53
C GLY A 64 1.81 18.05 1.53
N TYR A 65 2.68 17.08 1.50
CA TYR A 65 3.79 16.96 0.57
C TYR A 65 4.00 15.50 0.16
N PHE A 66 4.75 15.30 -0.93
CA PHE A 66 5.18 13.95 -1.28
C PHE A 66 6.56 13.64 -0.72
N LEU A 67 6.74 12.43 -0.23
CA LEU A 67 8.05 11.86 0.09
C LEU A 67 8.46 10.90 -1.02
N ILE A 68 9.72 11.00 -1.46
CA ILE A 68 10.30 10.11 -2.47
C ILE A 68 11.54 9.43 -1.90
N ASP A 69 11.54 8.09 -1.86
CA ASP A 69 12.74 7.31 -1.55
C ASP A 69 13.70 7.30 -2.74
N ASN A 70 14.95 7.67 -2.50
CA ASN A 70 16.02 7.67 -3.49
C ASN A 70 16.93 6.46 -3.28
N GLN A 71 16.70 5.39 -4.04
CA GLN A 71 17.39 4.11 -3.82
C GLN A 71 18.89 4.18 -4.11
N GLY A 72 19.30 5.01 -5.04
CA GLY A 72 20.70 5.16 -5.47
C GLY A 72 21.50 6.18 -4.66
N GLU A 73 20.85 6.96 -3.80
CA GLU A 73 21.50 7.90 -2.88
C GLU A 73 20.89 7.80 -1.48
N PRO A 74 21.63 8.19 -0.41
CA PRO A 74 21.13 8.04 0.97
C PRO A 74 20.19 9.19 1.38
N THR A 75 19.12 9.40 0.62
CA THR A 75 18.18 10.50 0.88
C THR A 75 16.72 10.09 0.65
N VAL A 76 15.83 10.86 1.30
CA VAL A 76 14.41 10.94 0.98
C VAL A 76 14.11 12.38 0.59
N SER A 77 13.55 12.60 -0.59
CA SER A 77 13.15 13.94 -1.04
C SER A 77 11.78 14.30 -0.51
N VAL A 78 11.65 15.53 -0.02
CA VAL A 78 10.38 16.15 0.37
C VAL A 78 9.96 17.09 -0.74
N VAL A 79 8.83 16.82 -1.37
CA VAL A 79 8.34 17.55 -2.54
C VAL A 79 7.09 18.34 -2.17
N ASP A 80 7.18 19.66 -2.27
CA ASP A 80 6.03 20.53 -2.27
C ASP A 80 5.41 20.54 -3.67
N TYR A 81 4.30 19.84 -3.82
CA TYR A 81 3.65 19.69 -5.13
C TYR A 81 2.91 20.94 -5.57
N GLN A 82 2.53 21.82 -4.65
CA GLN A 82 1.91 23.11 -4.99
C GLN A 82 2.94 24.07 -5.61
N GLN A 83 4.19 24.00 -5.13
CA GLN A 83 5.31 24.75 -5.73
C GLN A 83 6.00 24.00 -6.87
N GLY A 84 5.66 22.72 -7.09
CA GLY A 84 6.28 21.88 -8.12
C GLY A 84 7.76 21.64 -7.92
N LYS A 85 8.26 21.57 -6.68
CA LYS A 85 9.69 21.42 -6.40
C LYS A 85 10.01 20.62 -5.13
N THR A 86 11.21 20.06 -5.09
CA THR A 86 11.80 19.50 -3.87
C THR A 86 12.24 20.63 -2.95
N ILE A 87 11.73 20.63 -1.72
CA ILE A 87 12.02 21.65 -0.70
C ILE A 87 13.06 21.20 0.33
N LYS A 88 13.24 19.87 0.50
CA LYS A 88 14.22 19.29 1.44
C LYS A 88 14.66 17.90 0.97
N LYS A 89 15.90 17.52 1.30
CA LYS A 89 16.37 16.14 1.27
C LYS A 89 16.73 15.67 2.67
N ILE A 90 16.00 14.66 3.16
CA ILE A 90 16.26 14.01 4.44
C ILE A 90 17.44 13.06 4.24
N LYS A 91 18.51 13.23 5.02
CA LYS A 91 19.71 12.36 4.95
C LYS A 91 19.46 11.06 5.71
N MET A 92 19.64 9.93 5.04
CA MET A 92 19.37 8.59 5.57
C MET A 92 20.64 7.85 6.05
N GLY A 93 21.79 8.38 5.82
CA GLY A 93 23.06 7.76 6.22
C GLY A 93 23.54 6.63 5.31
N GLU A 94 22.67 5.90 4.60
CA GLU A 94 23.02 4.78 3.72
C GLU A 94 22.15 4.73 2.46
N THR A 95 22.69 4.27 1.34
CA THR A 95 21.95 4.01 0.10
C THR A 95 21.10 2.75 0.20
N GLY A 96 20.13 2.60 -0.69
CA GLY A 96 19.28 1.43 -0.80
C GLY A 96 17.87 1.61 -0.25
N ASN A 97 17.50 2.84 0.13
CA ASN A 97 16.12 3.16 0.51
C ASN A 97 15.17 2.77 -0.62
N HIS A 98 14.08 2.06 -0.31
CA HIS A 98 13.27 1.49 -1.36
C HIS A 98 11.82 1.91 -1.32
N HIS A 99 11.19 1.89 -0.16
CA HIS A 99 9.82 2.35 0.05
C HIS A 99 9.67 3.03 1.40
N ILE A 100 8.80 4.03 1.42
CA ILE A 100 8.33 4.70 2.64
C ILE A 100 7.01 4.08 3.04
N PHE A 101 6.91 3.70 4.31
CA PHE A 101 5.71 3.16 4.94
C PHE A 101 5.31 4.07 6.09
N VAL A 102 4.23 4.79 5.90
CA VAL A 102 3.68 5.64 6.96
C VAL A 102 3.08 4.74 8.05
N ILE A 103 3.60 4.86 9.26
CA ILE A 103 3.07 4.08 10.39
C ILE A 103 1.68 4.60 10.72
N PRO A 104 0.72 3.73 11.05
CA PRO A 104 -0.60 4.15 11.49
C PRO A 104 -0.52 5.27 12.53
N GLY A 105 -1.30 6.35 12.33
CA GLY A 105 -1.21 7.56 13.11
C GLY A 105 -0.43 8.69 12.43
N ALA A 106 0.20 8.43 11.30
CA ALA A 106 0.83 9.38 10.38
C ALA A 106 1.95 10.28 10.95
N ARG A 107 2.38 10.09 12.21
CA ARG A 107 3.52 10.86 12.76
C ARG A 107 4.87 10.35 12.29
N TYR A 108 5.01 9.05 12.15
CA TYR A 108 6.27 8.42 11.79
C TYR A 108 6.13 7.63 10.50
N ALA A 109 7.23 7.52 9.78
CA ALA A 109 7.35 6.61 8.64
C ALA A 109 8.60 5.75 8.78
N TRP A 110 8.54 4.53 8.25
CA TRP A 110 9.70 3.69 8.04
C TRP A 110 10.16 3.78 6.59
N SER A 111 11.47 3.86 6.39
CA SER A 111 12.09 3.60 5.09
C SER A 111 12.74 2.23 5.12
N SER A 112 12.33 1.36 4.20
CA SER A 112 12.89 0.02 4.04
C SER A 112 14.16 0.04 3.21
N GLN A 113 15.00 -1.00 3.37
CA GLN A 113 16.23 -1.15 2.63
C GLN A 113 16.11 -2.30 1.62
N ARG A 114 16.70 -2.15 0.45
CA ARG A 114 16.69 -3.22 -0.55
C ARG A 114 18.02 -3.96 -0.50
N TYR A 115 19.01 -3.77 -0.77
CA TYR A 115 20.25 -4.51 -0.91
C TYR A 115 20.50 -5.50 0.27
N GLU A 116 21.69 -5.97 0.46
CA GLU A 116 22.03 -6.95 1.50
C GLU A 116 22.08 -6.34 2.92
N LYS A 117 21.08 -5.54 3.27
CA LYS A 117 20.98 -4.84 4.56
C LYS A 117 19.68 -5.22 5.25
N ASP A 118 19.68 -5.13 6.57
CA ASP A 118 18.56 -5.45 7.45
C ASP A 118 18.07 -4.22 8.25
N VAL A 119 18.32 -3.04 7.74
CA VAL A 119 18.11 -1.79 8.45
C VAL A 119 16.79 -1.13 8.06
N PHE A 120 16.08 -0.63 9.06
CA PHE A 120 15.00 0.34 8.91
C PHE A 120 15.38 1.68 9.53
N TRP A 121 14.95 2.74 8.86
CA TRP A 121 15.07 4.11 9.33
C TRP A 121 13.68 4.60 9.73
N THR A 122 13.58 5.29 10.86
CA THR A 122 12.37 5.97 11.28
C THR A 122 12.50 7.46 11.02
N ILE A 123 11.58 7.99 10.23
CA ILE A 123 11.45 9.41 9.92
C ILE A 123 10.30 9.97 10.77
N ASP A 124 10.55 11.06 11.50
CA ASP A 124 9.49 11.87 12.11
C ASP A 124 8.94 12.82 11.03
N LEU A 125 7.67 12.70 10.72
CA LEU A 125 7.03 13.48 9.65
C LEU A 125 6.75 14.92 10.05
N ILE A 126 6.76 15.24 11.36
CA ILE A 126 6.65 16.62 11.87
C ILE A 126 7.95 17.38 11.61
N THR A 127 9.08 16.80 12.00
CA THR A 127 10.40 17.45 11.84
C THR A 127 11.02 17.23 10.48
N THR A 128 10.52 16.22 9.75
CA THR A 128 11.11 15.71 8.51
C THR A 128 12.59 15.33 8.67
N GLU A 129 12.87 14.59 9.75
CA GLU A 129 14.21 14.14 10.10
C GLU A 129 14.22 12.65 10.46
N VAL A 130 15.37 12.03 10.27
CA VAL A 130 15.59 10.68 10.79
C VAL A 130 15.78 10.77 12.30
N VAL A 131 14.89 10.09 13.03
CA VAL A 131 14.94 10.09 14.50
C VAL A 131 15.43 8.77 15.07
N ASP A 132 15.54 7.73 14.22
CA ASP A 132 15.92 6.42 14.69
C ASP A 132 16.40 5.50 13.56
N LYS A 133 17.22 4.52 13.92
CA LYS A 133 17.71 3.45 13.08
C LYS A 133 17.71 2.15 13.86
N PHE A 134 17.22 1.06 13.26
CA PHE A 134 17.27 -0.25 13.91
C PHE A 134 17.42 -1.38 12.89
N ASN A 135 17.95 -2.50 13.36
CA ASN A 135 18.13 -3.70 12.57
C ASN A 135 16.93 -4.64 12.76
N LEU A 136 16.59 -5.39 11.70
CA LEU A 136 15.52 -6.39 11.71
C LEU A 136 15.99 -7.78 12.08
N SER A 137 17.28 -8.07 11.91
CA SER A 137 17.89 -9.33 12.31
C SER A 137 17.86 -9.48 13.82
N MET A 138 17.46 -10.65 14.30
CA MET A 138 17.39 -10.97 15.72
C MET A 138 17.45 -12.46 15.97
N GLY A 139 17.86 -12.87 17.16
CA GLY A 139 17.90 -14.29 17.57
C GLY A 139 18.78 -15.16 16.67
N GLY A 140 19.88 -14.63 16.13
CA GLY A 140 20.77 -15.33 15.21
C GLY A 140 20.23 -15.47 13.78
N LYS A 141 19.02 -14.99 13.49
CA LYS A 141 18.41 -15.00 12.14
C LYS A 141 18.74 -13.71 11.41
N LYS A 142 19.40 -13.84 10.26
CA LYS A 142 19.81 -12.70 9.43
C LYS A 142 18.71 -12.39 8.42
N VAL A 143 18.14 -11.20 8.54
CA VAL A 143 17.21 -10.63 7.54
C VAL A 143 18.01 -9.99 6.40
N ILE A 144 17.56 -10.11 5.17
CA ILE A 144 18.24 -9.56 4.01
C ILE A 144 17.22 -8.88 3.09
N ALA A 145 17.43 -7.61 2.81
CA ALA A 145 16.60 -6.82 1.92
C ALA A 145 15.11 -6.85 2.30
N PRO A 146 14.73 -6.33 3.46
CA PRO A 146 13.33 -6.14 3.84
C PRO A 146 12.67 -5.18 2.86
N LEU A 147 11.57 -5.59 2.21
CA LEU A 147 11.02 -4.83 1.10
C LEU A 147 9.70 -4.15 1.45
N HIS A 148 8.64 -4.91 1.56
CA HIS A 148 7.30 -4.39 1.78
C HIS A 148 6.84 -4.66 3.20
N VAL A 149 6.17 -3.66 3.79
CA VAL A 149 5.59 -3.74 5.14
C VAL A 149 4.09 -3.89 5.02
N GLY A 150 3.53 -4.91 5.67
CA GLY A 150 2.10 -5.03 5.91
C GLY A 150 1.77 -4.60 7.33
N PHE A 151 0.75 -3.75 7.49
CA PHE A 151 0.27 -3.34 8.80
C PHE A 151 -0.96 -4.15 9.21
N ALA A 152 -1.05 -4.48 10.48
CA ALA A 152 -2.23 -5.08 11.08
C ALA A 152 -3.41 -4.09 11.12
N TYR A 153 -4.64 -4.58 11.17
CA TYR A 153 -5.86 -3.77 11.11
C TYR A 153 -6.32 -3.31 12.49
N THR A 154 -6.16 -4.16 13.50
CA THR A 154 -6.69 -3.94 14.85
C THR A 154 -5.60 -3.94 15.92
N LYS A 155 -4.39 -4.37 15.58
CA LYS A 155 -3.28 -4.51 16.51
C LYS A 155 -2.14 -3.55 16.16
N PRO A 156 -1.35 -3.06 17.11
CA PRO A 156 -0.18 -2.23 16.82
C PRO A 156 0.99 -3.06 16.28
N LEU A 157 0.75 -3.81 15.21
CA LEU A 157 1.71 -4.72 14.59
C LEU A 157 1.94 -4.37 13.12
N ALA A 158 3.12 -4.71 12.65
CA ALA A 158 3.46 -4.76 11.25
C ALA A 158 4.30 -6.02 10.96
N VAL A 159 4.42 -6.37 9.70
CA VAL A 159 5.20 -7.51 9.24
C VAL A 159 5.99 -7.14 7.99
N VAL A 160 7.21 -7.65 7.88
CA VAL A 160 8.07 -7.47 6.69
C VAL A 160 8.76 -8.77 6.33
N GLY A 161 8.84 -9.05 5.02
CA GLY A 161 9.56 -10.19 4.47
C GLY A 161 10.97 -9.82 4.00
N ASN A 162 11.84 -10.82 3.79
CA ASN A 162 13.20 -10.67 3.29
C ASN A 162 13.34 -11.23 1.86
N ILE A 163 13.30 -10.35 0.88
CA ILE A 163 13.12 -10.72 -0.54
C ILE A 163 14.35 -11.39 -1.19
N LEU A 164 15.54 -11.10 -0.73
CA LEU A 164 16.78 -11.62 -1.35
C LEU A 164 17.33 -12.89 -0.71
N ASP A 165 16.76 -13.35 0.40
CA ASP A 165 17.20 -14.60 1.00
C ASP A 165 16.76 -15.78 0.14
N LYS A 166 17.75 -16.51 -0.40
CA LYS A 166 17.52 -17.68 -1.26
C LYS A 166 17.49 -19.01 -0.49
N LYS A 167 17.86 -18.97 0.79
CA LYS A 167 17.99 -20.19 1.62
C LYS A 167 16.87 -20.27 2.65
N ASN A 168 16.53 -19.13 3.23
CA ASN A 168 15.57 -19.07 4.33
C ASN A 168 14.45 -18.12 3.98
N GLY A 169 13.24 -18.44 4.36
CA GLY A 169 12.14 -17.50 4.39
C GLY A 169 11.96 -16.99 5.80
N TYR A 170 11.89 -15.68 5.97
CA TYR A 170 11.62 -15.05 7.24
C TYR A 170 10.54 -13.99 7.10
N LEU A 171 9.67 -13.91 8.10
CA LEU A 171 8.87 -12.75 8.40
C LEU A 171 9.33 -12.14 9.72
N THR A 172 9.69 -10.88 9.69
CA THR A 172 9.94 -10.11 10.90
C THR A 172 8.69 -9.34 11.27
N PHE A 173 8.17 -9.59 12.46
CA PHE A 173 7.07 -8.81 13.03
C PHE A 173 7.63 -7.63 13.82
N LEU A 174 6.96 -6.49 13.69
CA LEU A 174 7.34 -5.24 14.32
C LEU A 174 6.17 -4.70 15.16
N SER A 175 6.47 -4.09 16.28
CA SER A 175 5.51 -3.28 17.02
C SER A 175 5.49 -1.86 16.44
N THR A 176 4.36 -1.39 15.98
CA THR A 176 4.20 0.01 15.54
C THR A 176 4.22 0.98 16.70
N ALA A 177 3.81 0.54 17.90
CA ALA A 177 3.84 1.37 19.11
C ALA A 177 5.27 1.65 19.59
N THR A 178 6.13 0.62 19.64
CA THR A 178 7.54 0.79 20.05
C THR A 178 8.47 1.09 18.89
N ARG A 179 8.01 0.88 17.65
CA ARG A 179 8.78 0.98 16.40
C ARG A 179 10.02 0.07 16.40
N ARG A 180 9.87 -1.16 16.90
CA ARG A 180 10.94 -2.15 17.00
C ARG A 180 10.49 -3.53 16.53
N PRO A 181 11.41 -4.36 16.03
CA PRO A 181 11.12 -5.77 15.80
C PRO A 181 10.74 -6.47 17.11
N SER A 182 9.78 -7.38 17.03
CA SER A 182 9.28 -8.15 18.17
C SER A 182 9.67 -9.61 18.09
N HIS A 183 9.57 -10.24 16.93
CA HIS A 183 9.94 -11.64 16.70
C HIS A 183 10.09 -11.95 15.21
N ILE A 184 10.70 -13.07 14.90
CA ILE A 184 10.85 -13.60 13.54
C ILE A 184 10.17 -14.97 13.46
N VAL A 185 9.37 -15.17 12.42
CA VAL A 185 8.80 -16.47 12.04
C VAL A 185 9.55 -17.03 10.84
N GLU A 186 9.99 -18.28 10.93
CA GLU A 186 10.59 -19.03 9.82
C GLU A 186 9.50 -19.57 8.91
N LEU A 187 9.79 -19.57 7.61
CA LEU A 187 8.87 -20.00 6.56
C LEU A 187 9.45 -21.20 5.79
N GLY A 188 8.59 -22.07 5.35
CA GLY A 188 8.93 -23.18 4.47
C GLY A 188 9.14 -22.79 3.01
N CYS A 189 8.99 -21.51 2.66
CA CYS A 189 9.30 -20.97 1.35
C CYS A 189 10.27 -19.78 1.47
N SER A 190 10.99 -19.42 0.40
CA SER A 190 12.10 -18.48 0.46
C SER A 190 11.85 -17.16 -0.25
N GLY A 191 12.53 -16.10 0.21
CA GLY A 191 12.42 -14.76 -0.39
C GLY A 191 11.05 -14.15 -0.22
N ALA A 192 10.56 -14.06 1.02
CA ALA A 192 9.28 -13.46 1.36
C ALA A 192 9.22 -12.01 0.87
N ARG A 193 8.19 -11.66 0.10
CA ARG A 193 8.07 -10.37 -0.56
C ARG A 193 6.91 -9.54 -0.04
N ASP A 194 5.69 -9.92 -0.37
CA ASP A 194 4.47 -9.23 0.05
C ASP A 194 3.85 -10.03 1.19
N ALA A 195 3.75 -9.43 2.37
CA ALA A 195 3.15 -10.02 3.55
C ALA A 195 1.99 -9.14 4.01
N MET A 196 0.80 -9.72 4.13
CA MET A 196 -0.43 -8.99 4.47
C MET A 196 -1.20 -9.74 5.55
N PHE A 197 -1.70 -8.98 6.51
CA PHE A 197 -2.61 -9.51 7.52
C PHE A 197 -4.01 -9.76 6.95
N THR A 198 -4.71 -10.75 7.48
CA THR A 198 -6.17 -10.83 7.37
C THR A 198 -6.81 -9.69 8.16
N PHE A 199 -8.08 -9.34 7.86
CA PHE A 199 -8.73 -8.17 8.48
C PHE A 199 -8.97 -8.31 9.99
N ASP A 200 -9.01 -9.55 10.48
CA ASP A 200 -9.09 -9.88 11.90
C ASP A 200 -7.71 -10.00 12.58
N ASP A 201 -6.64 -9.76 11.83
CA ASP A 201 -5.24 -9.93 12.26
C ASP A 201 -4.91 -11.33 12.81
N SER A 202 -5.67 -12.34 12.45
CA SER A 202 -5.41 -13.71 12.90
C SER A 202 -4.31 -14.39 12.11
N LYS A 203 -4.17 -14.03 10.82
CA LYS A 203 -3.19 -14.64 9.91
C LYS A 203 -2.42 -13.60 9.10
N VAL A 204 -1.24 -14.02 8.64
CA VAL A 204 -0.45 -13.31 7.61
C VAL A 204 -0.28 -14.24 6.41
N PHE A 205 -0.59 -13.74 5.21
CA PHE A 205 -0.29 -14.36 3.95
C PHE A 205 0.94 -13.71 3.34
N ALA A 206 1.97 -14.49 3.02
CA ALA A 206 3.22 -13.99 2.48
C ALA A 206 3.61 -14.70 1.18
N THR A 207 3.84 -13.93 0.11
CA THR A 207 4.38 -14.49 -1.14
C THR A 207 5.88 -14.73 -1.02
N CYS A 208 6.35 -15.88 -1.50
CA CYS A 208 7.75 -16.25 -1.61
C CYS A 208 8.18 -16.32 -3.07
N GLN A 209 9.14 -15.48 -3.46
CA GLN A 209 9.56 -15.36 -4.86
C GLN A 209 10.87 -16.09 -5.20
N GLN A 210 11.60 -16.61 -4.22
CA GLN A 210 12.77 -17.48 -4.38
C GLN A 210 12.34 -18.95 -4.21
N GLU A 211 13.14 -19.89 -4.69
CA GLU A 211 12.82 -21.32 -4.50
C GLU A 211 13.10 -21.78 -3.05
N PRO A 212 12.20 -22.55 -2.46
CA PRO A 212 10.90 -22.96 -2.98
C PRO A 212 9.90 -21.81 -3.00
N LYS A 213 9.16 -21.66 -4.11
CA LYS A 213 8.17 -20.60 -4.33
C LYS A 213 6.79 -20.99 -3.87
N GLY A 214 6.04 -20.00 -3.38
CA GLY A 214 4.67 -20.23 -2.97
C GLY A 214 4.09 -19.10 -2.15
N VAL A 215 3.14 -19.47 -1.31
CA VAL A 215 2.58 -18.61 -0.26
C VAL A 215 2.71 -19.30 1.07
N SER A 216 3.31 -18.63 2.02
CA SER A 216 3.32 -19.03 3.43
C SER A 216 2.15 -18.38 4.14
N ILE A 217 1.50 -19.11 5.02
CA ILE A 217 0.41 -18.65 5.89
C ILE A 217 0.88 -18.82 7.33
N VAL A 218 0.90 -17.70 8.06
CA VAL A 218 1.37 -17.64 9.44
C VAL A 218 0.21 -17.32 10.36
N ASP A 219 0.05 -18.09 11.44
CA ASP A 219 -0.81 -17.75 12.57
C ASP A 219 -0.12 -16.70 13.43
N VAL A 220 -0.76 -15.55 13.62
CA VAL A 220 -0.19 -14.39 14.30
C VAL A 220 -0.07 -14.62 15.81
N GLU A 221 -1.04 -15.28 16.43
CA GLU A 221 -1.07 -15.54 17.87
C GLU A 221 -0.05 -16.62 18.25
N GLN A 222 -0.04 -17.73 17.50
CA GLN A 222 0.90 -18.83 17.70
C GLN A 222 2.33 -18.48 17.27
N ARG A 223 2.51 -17.38 16.48
CA ARG A 223 3.80 -16.96 15.90
C ARG A 223 4.46 -18.07 15.09
N LYS A 224 3.66 -18.78 14.30
CA LYS A 224 4.09 -19.99 13.60
C LYS A 224 3.49 -20.06 12.20
N GLU A 225 4.29 -20.56 11.25
CA GLU A 225 3.75 -20.99 9.95
C GLU A 225 2.80 -22.17 10.13
N ILE A 226 1.60 -22.06 9.57
CA ILE A 226 0.58 -23.11 9.64
C ILE A 226 0.38 -23.82 8.29
N LYS A 227 0.79 -23.19 7.18
CA LYS A 227 0.67 -23.78 5.85
C LYS A 227 1.60 -23.13 4.84
N VAL A 228 2.10 -23.93 3.91
CA VAL A 228 2.74 -23.47 2.68
C VAL A 228 1.93 -23.98 1.49
N ILE A 229 1.60 -23.10 0.58
CA ILE A 229 0.93 -23.44 -0.69
C ILE A 229 1.97 -23.27 -1.82
N PRO A 230 2.47 -24.35 -2.42
CA PRO A 230 3.41 -24.27 -3.52
C PRO A 230 2.74 -23.66 -4.76
N ILE A 231 3.31 -22.56 -5.29
CA ILE A 231 2.80 -21.88 -6.49
C ILE A 231 3.96 -21.57 -7.42
N LYS A 232 3.97 -22.21 -8.59
CA LYS A 232 5.03 -22.02 -9.58
C LYS A 232 5.08 -20.60 -10.09
N GLY A 233 6.20 -19.93 -9.83
CA GLY A 233 6.43 -18.55 -10.25
C GLY A 233 5.67 -17.53 -9.41
N ALA A 234 5.32 -17.86 -8.17
CA ALA A 234 4.79 -16.90 -7.21
C ALA A 234 5.69 -15.68 -7.10
N ARG A 235 5.08 -14.48 -7.05
CA ARG A 235 5.83 -13.22 -6.99
C ARG A 235 5.12 -12.18 -6.13
N ALA A 236 4.12 -11.50 -6.68
CA ALA A 236 3.40 -10.44 -6.00
C ALA A 236 2.11 -10.98 -5.38
N GLY A 237 1.72 -10.42 -4.24
CA GLY A 237 0.46 -10.71 -3.58
C GLY A 237 -0.37 -9.46 -3.34
N GLY A 238 -1.67 -9.66 -3.09
CA GLY A 238 -2.61 -8.61 -2.75
C GLY A 238 -3.86 -9.19 -2.10
N MET A 239 -4.39 -8.52 -1.07
CA MET A 239 -5.66 -8.90 -0.44
C MET A 239 -6.82 -8.26 -1.18
N THR A 240 -7.95 -8.97 -1.32
CA THR A 240 -9.19 -8.37 -1.81
C THR A 240 -9.78 -7.42 -0.77
N PRO A 241 -10.58 -6.42 -1.19
CA PRO A 241 -11.18 -5.44 -0.28
C PRO A 241 -12.09 -6.02 0.81
N ASP A 242 -12.71 -7.15 0.54
CA ASP A 242 -13.53 -7.89 1.49
C ASP A 242 -12.71 -8.84 2.39
N GLY A 243 -11.40 -8.94 2.16
CA GLY A 243 -10.49 -9.83 2.88
C GLY A 243 -10.66 -11.32 2.56
N LYS A 244 -11.57 -11.67 1.63
CA LYS A 244 -11.92 -13.06 1.35
C LYS A 244 -10.83 -13.81 0.59
N TYR A 245 -10.12 -13.12 -0.31
CA TYR A 245 -9.09 -13.76 -1.11
C TYR A 245 -7.75 -13.04 -1.00
N PHE A 246 -6.69 -13.84 -1.00
CA PHE A 246 -5.34 -13.38 -1.25
C PHE A 246 -4.96 -13.73 -2.69
N LEU A 247 -4.74 -12.72 -3.53
CA LEU A 247 -4.34 -12.87 -4.91
C LEU A 247 -2.83 -13.06 -5.02
N VAL A 248 -2.41 -13.96 -5.90
CA VAL A 248 -0.98 -14.24 -6.14
C VAL A 248 -0.69 -14.22 -7.63
N GLY A 249 0.25 -13.40 -8.03
CA GLY A 249 0.81 -13.43 -9.38
C GLY A 249 1.70 -14.66 -9.57
N ALA A 250 1.39 -15.48 -10.54
CA ALA A 250 2.05 -16.75 -10.82
C ALA A 250 2.49 -16.84 -12.30
N LYS A 251 3.23 -17.91 -12.66
CA LYS A 251 3.65 -18.16 -14.04
C LYS A 251 2.43 -18.47 -14.93
N GLY A 252 2.04 -17.51 -15.77
CA GLY A 252 0.90 -17.67 -16.70
C GLY A 252 -0.47 -17.69 -16.02
N ALA A 253 -0.55 -17.25 -14.75
CA ALA A 253 -1.79 -17.29 -14.00
C ALA A 253 -1.84 -16.21 -12.92
N ILE A 254 -3.05 -15.98 -12.42
CA ILE A 254 -3.34 -15.33 -11.15
C ILE A 254 -4.07 -16.36 -10.28
N VAL A 255 -3.58 -16.59 -9.06
CA VAL A 255 -4.14 -17.57 -8.13
C VAL A 255 -4.88 -16.84 -7.03
N LEU A 256 -6.10 -17.22 -6.74
CA LEU A 256 -6.90 -16.77 -5.61
C LEU A 256 -6.82 -17.82 -4.50
N ILE A 257 -6.38 -17.43 -3.33
CA ILE A 257 -6.36 -18.25 -2.12
C ILE A 257 -7.47 -17.73 -1.20
N ASP A 258 -8.37 -18.60 -0.80
CA ASP A 258 -9.41 -18.30 0.17
C ASP A 258 -8.78 -18.15 1.57
N THR A 259 -8.98 -17.00 2.20
CA THR A 259 -8.33 -16.67 3.49
C THR A 259 -8.95 -17.41 4.67
N ALA A 260 -10.18 -17.87 4.57
CA ALA A 260 -10.84 -18.64 5.62
C ALA A 260 -10.35 -20.10 5.63
N THR A 261 -10.35 -20.74 4.44
CA THR A 261 -9.97 -22.16 4.29
C THR A 261 -8.47 -22.38 4.13
N ASN A 262 -7.72 -21.34 3.75
CA ASN A 262 -6.29 -21.42 3.39
C ASN A 262 -6.03 -22.35 2.17
N GLU A 263 -6.98 -22.44 1.24
CA GLU A 263 -6.89 -23.28 0.03
C GLU A 263 -6.94 -22.44 -1.24
N ILE A 264 -6.43 -22.97 -2.34
CA ILE A 264 -6.61 -22.36 -3.66
C ILE A 264 -8.07 -22.45 -4.06
N ALA A 265 -8.75 -21.29 -4.12
CA ALA A 265 -10.12 -21.20 -4.59
C ALA A 265 -10.21 -21.20 -6.12
N LYS A 266 -9.30 -20.49 -6.80
CA LYS A 266 -9.33 -20.36 -8.25
C LYS A 266 -7.92 -20.14 -8.82
N THR A 267 -7.70 -20.66 -10.01
CA THR A 267 -6.51 -20.35 -10.83
C THR A 267 -6.98 -19.77 -12.16
N ILE A 268 -6.70 -18.49 -12.39
CA ILE A 268 -7.12 -17.74 -13.57
C ILE A 268 -5.93 -17.68 -14.54
N LYS A 269 -6.07 -18.24 -15.72
CA LYS A 269 -5.03 -18.16 -16.76
C LYS A 269 -4.93 -16.75 -17.32
N VAL A 270 -3.72 -16.21 -17.40
CA VAL A 270 -3.44 -14.87 -17.95
C VAL A 270 -2.20 -14.92 -18.85
N PRO A 271 -2.10 -14.06 -19.87
CA PRO A 271 -0.91 -13.98 -20.72
C PRO A 271 0.29 -13.43 -19.94
N GLY A 272 1.44 -14.07 -20.02
CA GLY A 272 2.72 -13.57 -19.48
C GLY A 272 2.89 -13.63 -17.96
N GLY A 273 1.88 -14.08 -17.21
CA GLY A 273 1.90 -14.21 -15.75
C GLY A 273 1.49 -12.93 -15.01
N GLY A 274 0.97 -13.11 -13.80
CA GLY A 274 0.48 -12.03 -12.94
C GLY A 274 1.60 -11.24 -12.26
N GLY A 275 1.30 -9.98 -11.94
CA GLY A 275 2.18 -9.03 -11.24
C GLY A 275 1.51 -8.41 -10.01
N ASN A 276 1.80 -7.15 -9.75
CA ASN A 276 1.17 -6.42 -8.64
C ASN A 276 -0.31 -6.20 -8.91
N PHE A 277 -1.11 -6.19 -7.85
CA PHE A 277 -2.56 -6.05 -7.91
C PHE A 277 -3.03 -4.74 -7.29
N THR A 278 -4.14 -4.25 -7.81
CA THR A 278 -4.95 -3.19 -7.20
C THR A 278 -6.40 -3.54 -7.44
N CYS A 279 -7.16 -3.71 -6.36
CA CYS A 279 -8.60 -3.93 -6.45
C CYS A 279 -9.35 -2.61 -6.27
N LEU A 280 -10.53 -2.49 -6.88
CA LEU A 280 -11.44 -1.38 -6.63
C LEU A 280 -11.93 -1.43 -5.18
N PRO A 281 -12.15 -0.30 -4.52
CA PRO A 281 -12.59 -0.28 -3.12
C PRO A 281 -13.90 -1.04 -2.85
N ASP A 282 -14.79 -1.10 -3.84
CA ASP A 282 -16.06 -1.85 -3.76
C ASP A 282 -15.89 -3.38 -3.93
N GLY A 283 -14.66 -3.84 -4.20
CA GLY A 283 -14.34 -5.25 -4.41
C GLY A 283 -14.83 -5.85 -5.72
N SER A 284 -15.45 -5.08 -6.61
CA SER A 284 -16.04 -5.59 -7.86
C SER A 284 -15.01 -6.13 -8.83
N LYS A 285 -13.84 -5.46 -8.94
CA LYS A 285 -12.77 -5.82 -9.87
C LYS A 285 -11.40 -5.71 -9.24
N CYS A 286 -10.46 -6.53 -9.72
CA CYS A 286 -9.04 -6.41 -9.43
C CYS A 286 -8.23 -6.28 -10.74
N TYR A 287 -7.23 -5.41 -10.73
CA TYR A 287 -6.33 -5.13 -11.85
C TYR A 287 -4.95 -5.69 -11.54
N GLY A 288 -4.47 -6.59 -12.38
CA GLY A 288 -3.15 -7.22 -12.24
C GLY A 288 -2.20 -6.86 -13.38
N GLY A 289 -1.02 -6.37 -13.07
CA GLY A 289 -0.01 -6.07 -14.08
C GLY A 289 0.52 -7.33 -14.76
N LEU A 290 0.48 -7.39 -16.08
CA LEU A 290 1.00 -8.47 -16.91
C LEU A 290 2.32 -8.04 -17.56
N ARG A 291 3.40 -8.03 -16.77
CA ARG A 291 4.69 -7.42 -17.15
C ARG A 291 5.23 -7.89 -18.50
N LYS A 292 5.19 -9.20 -18.76
CA LYS A 292 5.68 -9.78 -20.02
C LYS A 292 4.73 -9.57 -21.20
N ALA A 293 3.46 -9.35 -20.93
CA ALA A 293 2.45 -9.10 -21.96
C ALA A 293 2.21 -7.61 -22.23
N ASN A 294 2.88 -6.70 -21.47
CA ASN A 294 2.72 -5.26 -21.58
C ASN A 294 1.24 -4.85 -21.48
N SER A 295 0.54 -5.39 -20.52
CA SER A 295 -0.90 -5.31 -20.41
C SER A 295 -1.34 -5.38 -18.94
N VAL A 296 -2.62 -5.10 -18.73
CA VAL A 296 -3.29 -5.24 -17.43
C VAL A 296 -4.39 -6.30 -17.58
N ALA A 297 -4.42 -7.28 -16.67
CA ALA A 297 -5.55 -8.18 -16.51
C ALA A 297 -6.64 -7.49 -15.69
N VAL A 298 -7.88 -7.55 -16.13
CA VAL A 298 -9.07 -7.15 -15.38
C VAL A 298 -9.79 -8.41 -14.95
N ILE A 299 -9.93 -8.58 -13.64
CA ILE A 299 -10.58 -9.74 -13.03
C ILE A 299 -11.87 -9.27 -12.39
N ASP A 300 -12.99 -9.84 -12.82
CA ASP A 300 -14.28 -9.72 -12.13
C ASP A 300 -14.25 -10.61 -10.88
N MET A 301 -14.50 -10.03 -9.72
CA MET A 301 -14.39 -10.76 -8.45
C MET A 301 -15.64 -11.53 -8.08
N ALA A 302 -16.80 -11.21 -8.67
CA ALA A 302 -18.03 -11.99 -8.48
C ALA A 302 -17.96 -13.34 -9.20
N THR A 303 -17.46 -13.34 -10.43
CA THR A 303 -17.29 -14.57 -11.24
C THR A 303 -15.91 -15.21 -11.07
N GLN A 304 -14.94 -14.47 -10.56
CA GLN A 304 -13.53 -14.85 -10.46
C GLN A 304 -12.94 -15.22 -11.84
N GLU A 305 -13.23 -14.39 -12.82
CA GLU A 305 -12.79 -14.62 -14.20
C GLU A 305 -12.01 -13.43 -14.77
N LEU A 306 -11.11 -13.73 -15.70
CA LEU A 306 -10.46 -12.72 -16.53
C LEU A 306 -11.48 -12.20 -17.54
N ILE A 307 -11.94 -10.95 -17.36
CA ILE A 307 -12.95 -10.36 -18.26
C ILE A 307 -12.32 -9.50 -19.37
N LYS A 308 -11.10 -8.96 -19.13
CA LYS A 308 -10.42 -8.12 -20.11
C LYS A 308 -8.91 -8.10 -19.95
N VAL A 309 -8.20 -7.83 -21.04
CA VAL A 309 -6.77 -7.54 -21.05
C VAL A 309 -6.58 -6.19 -21.76
N ILE A 310 -6.12 -5.19 -21.00
CA ILE A 310 -5.91 -3.81 -21.50
C ILE A 310 -4.44 -3.67 -21.89
N LYS A 311 -4.15 -3.27 -23.12
CA LYS A 311 -2.80 -2.95 -23.58
C LYS A 311 -2.31 -1.63 -22.94
N THR A 312 -1.10 -1.66 -22.36
CA THR A 312 -0.41 -0.51 -21.78
C THR A 312 1.01 -0.40 -22.33
N GLY A 313 1.90 0.24 -21.62
CA GLY A 313 3.32 0.30 -21.97
C GLY A 313 4.13 -0.94 -21.54
N PRO A 314 5.42 -0.98 -21.92
CA PRO A 314 6.31 -2.08 -21.59
C PRO A 314 6.45 -2.30 -20.09
N ASN A 315 6.45 -3.59 -19.67
CA ASN A 315 6.62 -4.01 -18.29
C ASN A 315 5.56 -3.45 -17.34
N ALA A 316 4.28 -3.59 -17.74
CA ALA A 316 3.09 -3.18 -16.97
C ALA A 316 3.18 -3.59 -15.49
N ASN A 317 3.13 -2.62 -14.57
CA ASN A 317 3.48 -2.83 -13.17
C ASN A 317 2.28 -2.78 -12.24
N ARG A 318 1.68 -1.60 -12.01
CA ARG A 318 0.61 -1.40 -11.02
C ARG A 318 -0.31 -0.24 -11.39
N LEU A 319 -1.58 -0.38 -11.04
CA LEU A 319 -2.58 0.68 -11.06
C LEU A 319 -2.53 1.47 -9.74
N TYR A 320 -2.58 2.78 -9.83
CA TYR A 320 -2.78 3.71 -8.71
C TYR A 320 -4.09 4.45 -8.96
N LEU A 321 -5.07 4.24 -8.09
CA LEU A 321 -6.40 4.84 -8.22
C LEU A 321 -6.39 6.28 -7.73
N ASN A 322 -7.13 7.14 -8.40
CA ASN A 322 -7.39 8.49 -7.93
C ASN A 322 -8.33 8.41 -6.70
N PRO A 323 -7.92 8.92 -5.52
CA PRO A 323 -8.71 8.76 -4.29
C PRO A 323 -10.01 9.56 -4.28
N ALA A 324 -10.13 10.60 -5.10
CA ALA A 324 -11.35 11.38 -5.24
C ALA A 324 -12.35 10.75 -6.24
N ASN A 325 -11.85 9.97 -7.19
CA ASN A 325 -12.67 9.27 -8.18
C ASN A 325 -11.97 7.99 -8.64
N THR A 326 -12.24 6.88 -7.96
CA THR A 326 -11.61 5.57 -8.21
C THR A 326 -11.98 4.93 -9.55
N ARG A 327 -12.89 5.56 -10.33
CA ARG A 327 -13.09 5.23 -11.73
C ARG A 327 -11.83 5.43 -12.56
N TYR A 328 -10.94 6.34 -12.16
CA TYR A 328 -9.74 6.65 -12.92
C TYR A 328 -8.48 6.36 -12.14
N GLY A 329 -7.43 6.00 -12.85
CA GLY A 329 -6.12 5.76 -12.25
C GLY A 329 -4.98 5.83 -13.24
N LEU A 330 -3.76 5.87 -12.70
CA LEU A 330 -2.52 5.84 -13.45
C LEU A 330 -1.91 4.44 -13.35
N PHE A 331 -1.64 3.83 -14.48
CA PHE A 331 -0.95 2.54 -14.55
C PHE A 331 0.51 2.75 -14.93
N THR A 332 1.44 2.37 -14.05
CA THR A 332 2.87 2.54 -14.29
C THR A 332 3.43 1.40 -15.15
N ASN A 333 4.37 1.75 -16.05
CA ASN A 333 5.05 0.84 -16.95
C ASN A 333 6.55 0.82 -16.66
N GLU A 334 6.98 0.01 -15.69
CA GLU A 334 8.33 0.00 -15.12
C GLU A 334 9.37 -0.61 -16.08
N SER A 335 9.67 0.06 -17.15
CA SER A 335 10.70 -0.36 -18.10
C SER A 335 11.74 0.74 -18.31
N GLY A 336 13.02 0.38 -18.37
CA GLY A 336 14.05 1.29 -18.84
C GLY A 336 13.91 1.69 -20.31
N LYS A 337 12.82 1.29 -20.97
CA LYS A 337 12.44 1.64 -22.35
C LYS A 337 11.04 2.28 -22.41
N SER A 338 10.44 2.58 -21.27
CA SER A 338 9.12 3.23 -21.18
C SER A 338 9.29 4.59 -20.51
N GLU A 339 8.67 5.59 -21.09
CA GLU A 339 8.62 6.96 -20.59
C GLU A 339 7.20 7.39 -20.24
N GLN A 340 6.27 6.44 -20.08
CA GLN A 340 4.85 6.75 -19.98
C GLN A 340 4.15 6.01 -18.86
N VAL A 341 3.14 6.65 -18.30
CA VAL A 341 2.07 6.02 -17.54
C VAL A 341 0.81 5.97 -18.38
N SER A 342 -0.04 4.96 -18.19
CA SER A 342 -1.31 4.82 -18.89
C SER A 342 -2.46 5.26 -18.00
N VAL A 343 -3.32 6.13 -18.47
CA VAL A 343 -4.57 6.53 -17.80
C VAL A 343 -5.62 5.47 -18.08
N ILE A 344 -6.17 4.88 -17.02
CA ILE A 344 -7.14 3.77 -17.09
C ILE A 344 -8.51 4.26 -16.59
N ASP A 345 -9.56 3.97 -17.35
CA ASP A 345 -10.95 4.01 -16.91
C ASP A 345 -11.33 2.61 -16.39
N THR A 346 -11.61 2.50 -15.10
CA THR A 346 -11.95 1.23 -14.47
C THR A 346 -13.43 0.85 -14.59
N GLN A 347 -14.28 1.78 -15.00
CA GLN A 347 -15.67 1.49 -15.29
C GLN A 347 -15.80 0.81 -16.67
N GLU A 348 -15.16 1.39 -17.69
CA GLU A 348 -15.19 0.89 -19.07
C GLU A 348 -14.09 -0.14 -19.35
N ASP A 349 -13.13 -0.31 -18.42
CA ASP A 349 -11.95 -1.17 -18.57
C ASP A 349 -11.15 -0.84 -19.84
N VAL A 350 -10.82 0.43 -20.04
CA VAL A 350 -10.06 0.90 -21.22
C VAL A 350 -8.90 1.80 -20.80
N LYS A 351 -7.89 1.83 -21.65
CA LYS A 351 -6.87 2.87 -21.61
C LYS A 351 -7.39 4.09 -22.35
N ILE A 352 -7.41 5.25 -21.67
CA ILE A 352 -7.84 6.53 -22.25
C ILE A 352 -6.71 7.14 -23.06
N LYS A 353 -5.54 7.28 -22.44
CA LYS A 353 -4.32 7.85 -23.06
C LYS A 353 -3.07 7.40 -22.33
N ASP A 354 -1.93 7.73 -22.88
CA ASP A 354 -0.64 7.67 -22.20
C ASP A 354 -0.16 9.10 -21.90
N ILE A 355 0.49 9.30 -20.74
CA ILE A 355 1.14 10.55 -20.34
C ILE A 355 2.63 10.28 -20.25
N ILE A 356 3.43 11.10 -20.93
CA ILE A 356 4.90 11.01 -20.90
C ILE A 356 5.40 11.60 -19.59
N THR A 357 6.16 10.82 -18.83
CA THR A 357 6.60 11.18 -17.47
C THR A 357 8.11 11.16 -17.29
N GLY A 358 8.85 10.57 -18.21
CA GLY A 358 10.26 10.28 -18.07
C GLY A 358 10.56 8.79 -17.90
N LEU A 359 11.84 8.42 -18.00
CA LEU A 359 12.28 7.04 -18.21
C LEU A 359 12.11 6.15 -16.97
N GLY A 360 11.39 5.06 -17.14
CA GLY A 360 11.16 4.03 -16.13
C GLY A 360 10.17 4.43 -15.03
N PRO A 361 8.94 4.85 -15.38
CA PRO A 361 7.91 5.21 -14.38
C PRO A 361 7.62 4.01 -13.48
N HIS A 362 7.88 4.16 -12.18
CA HIS A 362 7.88 3.05 -11.24
C HIS A 362 6.70 3.07 -10.28
N ASN A 363 6.58 4.12 -9.49
CA ASN A 363 5.47 4.32 -8.56
C ASN A 363 4.76 5.64 -8.87
N ALA A 364 3.49 5.71 -8.50
CA ALA A 364 2.71 6.93 -8.50
C ALA A 364 2.01 7.12 -7.15
N ALA A 365 1.73 8.33 -6.78
CA ALA A 365 0.86 8.66 -5.66
C ALA A 365 0.03 9.89 -6.01
N PHE A 366 -1.24 9.85 -5.66
CA PHE A 366 -2.11 11.01 -5.73
C PHE A 366 -2.09 11.78 -4.41
N ASP A 367 -2.34 13.07 -4.46
CA ASP A 367 -2.76 13.82 -3.29
C ASP A 367 -4.20 13.41 -2.89
N PRO A 368 -4.66 13.67 -1.66
CA PRO A 368 -5.97 13.23 -1.20
C PRO A 368 -7.14 13.85 -1.96
N THR A 369 -6.94 15.02 -2.60
CA THR A 369 -7.98 15.64 -3.43
C THR A 369 -8.10 15.00 -4.80
N GLY A 370 -7.13 14.18 -5.18
CA GLY A 370 -7.05 13.56 -6.51
C GLY A 370 -6.75 14.55 -7.64
N LYS A 371 -6.31 15.77 -7.31
CA LYS A 371 -6.01 16.82 -8.31
C LYS A 371 -4.57 16.80 -8.80
N PHE A 372 -3.68 16.16 -8.04
CA PHE A 372 -2.28 16.04 -8.38
C PHE A 372 -1.81 14.60 -8.23
N ALA A 373 -0.95 14.17 -9.13
CA ALA A 373 -0.27 12.90 -9.02
C ALA A 373 1.24 13.08 -9.23
N LEU A 374 2.06 12.44 -8.40
CA LEU A 374 3.50 12.43 -8.56
C LEU A 374 3.96 11.04 -8.99
N VAL A 375 4.73 10.98 -10.07
CA VAL A 375 5.27 9.73 -10.65
C VAL A 375 6.78 9.72 -10.51
N THR A 376 7.33 8.66 -9.92
CA THR A 376 8.78 8.45 -9.85
C THR A 376 9.32 7.81 -11.13
N THR A 377 10.46 8.30 -11.61
CA THR A 377 11.14 7.85 -12.83
C THR A 377 12.47 7.20 -12.49
N LYS A 378 12.47 5.90 -12.26
CA LYS A 378 13.58 5.14 -11.66
C LYS A 378 14.90 5.19 -12.42
N LYS A 379 14.87 5.61 -13.68
CA LYS A 379 16.05 5.69 -14.55
C LYS A 379 16.60 7.12 -14.70
N GLU A 380 15.92 8.07 -14.06
CA GLU A 380 16.30 9.48 -14.04
C GLU A 380 16.36 9.97 -12.59
N ASN A 381 16.89 11.18 -12.38
CA ASN A 381 17.00 11.77 -11.04
C ASN A 381 15.89 12.79 -10.76
N VAL A 382 14.83 12.73 -11.55
CA VAL A 382 13.67 13.61 -11.47
C VAL A 382 12.39 12.80 -11.27
N ALA A 383 11.35 13.46 -10.82
CA ALA A 383 10.00 12.93 -10.77
C ALA A 383 9.05 13.85 -11.55
N THR A 384 7.92 13.32 -11.99
CA THR A 384 6.95 14.04 -12.81
C THR A 384 5.69 14.34 -12.00
N LEU A 385 5.30 15.60 -11.97
CA LEU A 385 4.03 16.06 -11.41
C LEU A 385 2.99 16.19 -12.52
N ILE A 386 1.81 15.60 -12.30
CA ILE A 386 0.70 15.59 -13.24
C ILE A 386 -0.48 16.32 -12.61
N ASP A 387 -1.11 17.21 -13.39
CA ASP A 387 -2.43 17.75 -13.10
C ASP A 387 -3.50 16.72 -13.44
N THR A 388 -4.23 16.29 -12.43
CA THR A 388 -5.34 15.33 -12.53
C THR A 388 -6.66 15.96 -12.08
N SER A 389 -6.75 17.30 -12.06
CA SER A 389 -7.89 18.05 -11.55
C SER A 389 -9.10 18.04 -12.49
N SER A 390 -8.88 17.85 -13.81
CA SER A 390 -9.96 17.76 -14.77
C SER A 390 -10.86 16.55 -14.52
N ALA A 391 -12.18 16.77 -14.55
CA ALA A 391 -13.17 15.70 -14.49
C ALA A 391 -13.08 14.75 -15.70
N ASN A 392 -12.56 15.23 -16.83
CA ASN A 392 -12.25 14.42 -18.00
C ASN A 392 -10.77 13.99 -17.96
N PRO A 393 -10.45 12.72 -17.71
CA PRO A 393 -9.06 12.28 -17.61
C PRO A 393 -8.28 12.32 -18.94
N ALA A 394 -8.94 12.54 -20.06
CA ALA A 394 -8.26 12.84 -21.32
C ALA A 394 -7.50 14.17 -21.29
N ASP A 395 -7.90 15.08 -20.40
CA ASP A 395 -7.27 16.40 -20.22
C ASP A 395 -6.16 16.40 -19.14
N TRP A 396 -5.96 15.29 -18.44
CA TRP A 396 -4.86 15.20 -17.48
C TRP A 396 -3.52 15.37 -18.19
N ASP A 397 -2.65 16.21 -17.64
CA ASP A 397 -1.39 16.52 -18.30
C ASP A 397 -0.26 16.82 -17.32
N VAL A 398 0.95 16.85 -17.83
CA VAL A 398 2.17 17.11 -17.06
C VAL A 398 2.22 18.59 -16.68
N ILE A 399 2.42 18.86 -15.39
CA ILE A 399 2.80 20.19 -14.88
C ILE A 399 4.29 20.41 -15.08
N THR A 400 5.10 19.43 -14.66
CA THR A 400 6.56 19.45 -14.80
C THR A 400 7.15 18.05 -14.72
N THR A 401 8.23 17.82 -15.46
CA THR A 401 9.05 16.60 -15.40
C THR A 401 10.35 16.80 -14.59
N ASP A 402 10.57 18.00 -14.01
CA ASP A 402 11.87 18.41 -13.46
C ASP A 402 11.88 18.52 -11.92
N ILE A 403 10.98 17.79 -11.25
CA ILE A 403 11.08 17.72 -9.80
C ILE A 403 12.38 16.99 -9.43
N ALA A 404 13.36 17.72 -8.92
CA ALA A 404 14.64 17.18 -8.50
C ALA A 404 14.46 16.15 -7.38
N ALA A 405 14.26 14.90 -7.74
CA ALA A 405 14.21 13.78 -6.82
C ALA A 405 15.65 13.37 -6.41
N GLY A 406 16.00 12.13 -6.52
CA GLY A 406 17.35 11.65 -6.31
C GLY A 406 17.63 10.44 -7.19
N ILE A 407 18.85 9.93 -7.10
CA ILE A 407 19.31 8.81 -7.93
C ILE A 407 18.43 7.57 -7.69
N GLN A 408 17.89 7.00 -8.77
CA GLN A 408 16.99 5.85 -8.73
C GLN A 408 15.78 6.09 -7.80
N ASN A 409 15.11 7.23 -7.94
CA ASN A 409 13.91 7.51 -7.18
C ASN A 409 12.87 6.39 -7.36
N ASN A 410 12.27 5.94 -6.27
CA ASN A 410 11.53 4.68 -6.24
C ASN A 410 10.15 4.82 -5.59
N GLY A 411 10.08 4.65 -4.27
CA GLY A 411 8.83 4.79 -3.54
C GLY A 411 8.38 6.24 -3.45
N VAL A 412 7.09 6.48 -3.63
CA VAL A 412 6.49 7.80 -3.41
C VAL A 412 5.27 7.67 -2.53
N ARG A 413 5.09 8.64 -1.61
CA ARG A 413 3.95 8.72 -0.68
C ARG A 413 3.56 10.17 -0.47
N TRP A 414 2.25 10.44 -0.50
CA TRP A 414 1.73 11.68 0.07
C TRP A 414 1.64 11.55 1.59
N VAL A 415 1.98 12.63 2.30
CA VAL A 415 1.87 12.72 3.76
C VAL A 415 1.32 14.11 4.15
N PRO A 416 0.58 14.23 5.27
CA PRO A 416 0.12 15.53 5.74
C PRO A 416 1.30 16.45 6.09
N MET A 417 1.10 17.75 5.98
CA MET A 417 2.08 18.75 6.40
C MET A 417 2.26 18.78 7.93
N ARG A 418 3.40 19.33 8.35
CA ARG A 418 3.75 19.49 9.75
C ARG A 418 2.65 20.17 10.57
N GLU A 419 2.15 21.30 10.10
CA GLU A 419 1.13 22.08 10.82
C GLU A 419 -0.18 21.29 11.01
N ALA A 420 -0.57 20.51 10.00
CA ALA A 420 -1.74 19.65 10.09
C ALA A 420 -1.56 18.50 11.09
N ILE A 421 -0.35 17.95 11.18
CA ILE A 421 -0.01 16.90 12.15
C ILE A 421 0.02 17.46 13.55
N GLU A 422 0.68 18.62 13.78
CA GLU A 422 0.77 19.26 15.09
C GLU A 422 -0.60 19.69 15.62
N ALA A 423 -1.50 20.14 14.75
CA ALA A 423 -2.86 20.51 15.14
C ALA A 423 -3.76 19.30 15.49
N ALA A 424 -3.38 18.09 15.08
CA ALA A 424 -4.14 16.87 15.31
C ALA A 424 -3.63 16.03 16.50
N LEU A 425 -2.42 16.34 17.00
CA LEU A 425 -1.84 15.73 18.21
C LEU A 425 -2.29 16.45 19.47
#